data_061222453cd6782cac972fc9f3d45024
#
_entry.id   061222453cd6782cac972fc9f3d45024
#
_cell.length_a   1.000
_cell.length_b   1.000
_cell.length_c   1.000
_cell.angle_alpha   90.00
_cell.angle_beta   90.00
_cell.angle_gamma   90.00
#
_symmetry.space_group_name_H-M   'P 1'
#
loop_
_entity.id
_entity.type
_entity.pdbx_description
1 polymer ?
#
loop_
_entity_poly.entity_id
_entity_poly.type
_entity_poly.pdbx_seq_one_letter_code
_entity_poly.pdbx_strand_id
1 'polypeptide(L)'
;MQLRSQENDGPPRVFLSPSGGRIRAADSWGRSVLSAILLVLATAAQADPPPGYPFVDHDSGMKRAQQEARPILLYFGRYGCAWCDHVNRKTFSDPGLKQLFSDNYVLIYVDAESGRRIRLPSGERLSEGELGARLGAFATPLFVFMTAEGKVVAKVPGFKTVEDFRDYDRYVRGGHYQKQTLLEFLGNKP
;
A
#
# COMPACT_ATOMS: atom_id res chain seq x y z
N MET A 1 -61.18 -34.64 -37.33
CA MET A 1 -59.79 -35.04 -37.69
C MET A 1 -59.12 -35.50 -36.43
N GLN A 2 -58.93 -36.84 -36.37
CA GLN A 2 -58.49 -37.55 -35.16
C GLN A 2 -56.98 -37.38 -34.94
N LEU A 3 -56.57 -37.22 -33.73
CA LEU A 3 -55.17 -37.43 -33.30
C LEU A 3 -55.15 -38.43 -32.16
N ARG A 4 -54.44 -39.49 -32.40
CA ARG A 4 -54.24 -40.69 -31.61
C ARG A 4 -53.29 -40.46 -30.44
N SER A 5 -53.70 -40.96 -29.27
CA SER A 5 -52.87 -41.14 -28.08
C SER A 5 -51.80 -42.20 -28.34
N GLN A 6 -50.60 -42.00 -27.92
CA GLN A 6 -49.60 -43.08 -27.81
C GLN A 6 -49.24 -43.26 -26.33
N GLU A 7 -49.40 -44.48 -25.93
CA GLU A 7 -49.15 -45.12 -24.67
C GLU A 7 -47.63 -45.20 -24.42
N ASN A 8 -47.20 -44.91 -23.19
CA ASN A 8 -45.82 -44.93 -22.79
C ASN A 8 -45.56 -46.20 -21.95
N ASP A 9 -44.90 -47.19 -22.56
CA ASP A 9 -44.43 -48.39 -21.89
C ASP A 9 -43.11 -48.16 -21.19
N GLY A 10 -43.12 -48.17 -19.86
CA GLY A 10 -41.92 -48.10 -19.04
C GLY A 10 -41.28 -49.46 -18.78
N PRO A 11 -39.99 -49.61 -18.66
CA PRO A 11 -39.30 -50.88 -18.46
C PRO A 11 -39.47 -51.42 -17.03
N PRO A 12 -39.32 -52.80 -16.88
CA PRO A 12 -39.68 -53.50 -15.65
C PRO A 12 -38.77 -53.26 -14.46
N ARG A 13 -39.36 -53.22 -13.29
CA ARG A 13 -38.65 -53.09 -11.99
C ARG A 13 -37.97 -54.39 -11.61
N VAL A 14 -36.66 -54.40 -11.47
CA VAL A 14 -35.92 -55.52 -10.90
C VAL A 14 -35.84 -55.35 -9.40
N PHE A 15 -36.42 -56.25 -8.64
CA PHE A 15 -36.26 -56.39 -7.21
C PHE A 15 -34.94 -57.11 -6.91
N LEU A 16 -34.02 -56.46 -6.20
CA LEU A 16 -32.88 -57.14 -5.58
C LEU A 16 -32.94 -56.91 -4.07
N SER A 17 -32.95 -58.03 -3.34
CA SER A 17 -32.97 -58.13 -1.90
C SER A 17 -31.69 -57.60 -1.23
N PRO A 18 -31.76 -57.13 0.03
CA PRO A 18 -30.60 -56.62 0.73
C PRO A 18 -29.83 -57.75 1.42
N SER A 19 -28.59 -57.96 1.00
CA SER A 19 -27.62 -58.69 1.80
C SER A 19 -26.81 -57.75 2.68
N GLY A 20 -26.90 -57.97 4.00
CA GLY A 20 -26.21 -57.18 4.98
C GLY A 20 -24.68 -57.29 4.90
N GLY A 21 -24.04 -56.16 4.80
CA GLY A 21 -22.62 -56.01 4.98
C GLY A 21 -22.36 -54.91 5.99
N ARG A 22 -21.90 -55.27 7.20
CA ARG A 22 -21.39 -54.35 8.19
C ARG A 22 -20.13 -53.69 7.64
N ILE A 23 -20.20 -52.42 7.32
CA ILE A 23 -18.98 -51.64 7.07
C ILE A 23 -18.60 -50.93 8.36
N ARG A 24 -17.40 -51.30 8.84
CA ARG A 24 -16.78 -50.73 10.02
C ARG A 24 -16.56 -49.24 9.84
N ALA A 25 -16.85 -48.48 10.91
CA ALA A 25 -16.44 -47.08 11.02
C ALA A 25 -14.90 -47.01 11.09
N ALA A 26 -14.31 -46.53 10.03
CA ALA A 26 -12.94 -46.03 10.03
C ALA A 26 -12.88 -44.89 8.99
N ASP A 27 -12.18 -43.84 9.40
CA ASP A 27 -11.74 -42.72 8.57
C ASP A 27 -12.62 -41.44 8.54
N SER A 28 -12.98 -40.93 9.72
CA SER A 28 -13.41 -39.53 9.85
C SER A 28 -12.25 -38.52 10.08
N TRP A 29 -10.99 -38.98 10.11
CA TRP A 29 -9.84 -38.14 10.41
C TRP A 29 -9.19 -37.44 9.20
N GLY A 30 -9.48 -37.89 7.99
CA GLY A 30 -8.84 -37.35 6.78
C GLY A 30 -9.43 -36.05 6.23
N ARG A 31 -10.65 -35.69 6.61
CA ARG A 31 -11.35 -34.54 6.00
C ARG A 31 -11.18 -33.20 6.72
N SER A 32 -10.77 -33.23 7.97
CA SER A 32 -10.57 -32.01 8.78
C SER A 32 -9.19 -31.36 8.60
N VAL A 33 -8.19 -32.10 8.13
CA VAL A 33 -6.83 -31.59 7.96
C VAL A 33 -6.66 -30.82 6.67
N LEU A 34 -7.41 -31.14 5.63
CA LEU A 34 -7.37 -30.44 4.34
C LEU A 34 -8.07 -29.08 4.35
N SER A 35 -9.04 -28.86 5.25
CA SER A 35 -9.71 -27.56 5.38
C SER A 35 -8.91 -26.54 6.16
N ALA A 36 -7.95 -26.97 7.00
CA ALA A 36 -7.14 -26.06 7.81
C ALA A 36 -5.96 -25.42 7.06
N ILE A 37 -5.55 -26.01 5.92
CA ILE A 37 -4.37 -25.55 5.15
C ILE A 37 -4.73 -24.44 4.15
N LEU A 38 -6.00 -24.26 3.80
CA LEU A 38 -6.41 -23.26 2.80
C LEU A 38 -6.64 -21.85 3.37
N LEU A 39 -6.49 -21.64 4.67
CA LEU A 39 -6.81 -20.35 5.33
C LEU A 39 -5.59 -19.44 5.60
N VAL A 40 -4.41 -19.79 5.11
CA VAL A 40 -3.16 -19.08 5.52
C VAL A 40 -2.54 -18.22 4.40
N LEU A 41 -3.11 -18.13 3.22
CA LEU A 41 -2.45 -17.44 2.08
C LEU A 41 -3.19 -16.23 1.52
N ALA A 42 -4.02 -15.57 2.29
CA ALA A 42 -4.45 -14.21 1.96
C ALA A 42 -3.59 -13.20 2.74
N THR A 43 -2.27 -13.22 2.54
CA THR A 43 -1.46 -12.03 2.81
C THR A 43 -1.91 -11.00 1.79
N ALA A 44 -2.73 -10.05 2.22
CA ALA A 44 -3.01 -8.86 1.42
C ALA A 44 -1.65 -8.28 1.01
N ALA A 45 -1.33 -8.38 -0.27
CA ALA A 45 -0.14 -7.75 -0.83
C ALA A 45 -0.38 -6.25 -0.73
N GLN A 46 0.16 -5.65 0.31
CA GLN A 46 0.10 -4.22 0.53
C GLN A 46 1.28 -3.56 -0.19
N ALA A 47 1.08 -2.35 -0.67
CA ALA A 47 2.18 -1.50 -1.07
C ALA A 47 2.98 -1.18 0.20
N ASP A 48 4.21 -1.67 0.26
CA ASP A 48 5.01 -1.56 1.48
C ASP A 48 5.96 -0.34 1.42
N PRO A 49 6.04 0.42 2.52
CA PRO A 49 7.11 1.40 2.68
C PRO A 49 8.48 0.72 2.77
N PRO A 50 9.58 1.48 2.57
CA PRO A 50 10.94 0.94 2.72
C PRO A 50 11.13 0.25 4.08
N PRO A 51 11.67 -0.98 4.11
CA PRO A 51 11.80 -1.74 5.35
C PRO A 51 12.72 -1.07 6.36
N GLY A 52 12.31 -1.12 7.63
CA GLY A 52 13.10 -0.61 8.74
C GLY A 52 13.14 0.92 8.88
N TYR A 53 12.38 1.66 8.11
CA TYR A 53 12.11 3.08 8.33
C TYR A 53 10.86 3.23 9.23
N PRO A 54 10.78 4.26 10.09
CA PRO A 54 9.64 4.48 10.98
C PRO A 54 8.48 5.19 10.25
N PHE A 55 8.06 4.65 9.10
CA PHE A 55 6.89 5.15 8.39
C PHE A 55 5.62 4.89 9.20
N VAL A 56 4.76 5.89 9.24
CA VAL A 56 3.45 5.83 9.89
C VAL A 56 2.34 6.18 8.88
N ASP A 57 1.09 5.95 9.27
CA ASP A 57 -0.08 6.39 8.50
C ASP A 57 -0.22 7.91 8.49
N HIS A 58 -1.04 8.42 7.55
CA HIS A 58 -1.22 9.86 7.34
C HIS A 58 -1.65 10.60 8.61
N ASP A 59 -2.73 10.15 9.27
CA ASP A 59 -3.33 10.91 10.38
C ASP A 59 -2.43 10.94 11.61
N SER A 60 -1.80 9.80 11.93
CA SER A 60 -0.80 9.70 13.01
C SER A 60 0.43 10.55 12.71
N GLY A 61 0.90 10.51 11.46
CA GLY A 61 2.07 11.27 11.03
C GLY A 61 1.85 12.78 11.06
N MET A 62 0.71 13.25 10.56
CA MET A 62 0.36 14.68 10.61
C MET A 62 0.30 15.22 12.04
N LYS A 63 -0.35 14.46 12.95
CA LYS A 63 -0.41 14.81 14.38
C LYS A 63 0.99 14.85 15.01
N ARG A 64 1.80 13.84 14.73
CA ARG A 64 3.16 13.72 15.25
C ARG A 64 4.04 14.87 14.76
N ALA A 65 3.98 15.21 13.47
CA ALA A 65 4.76 16.30 12.89
C ALA A 65 4.48 17.64 13.58
N GLN A 66 3.21 17.95 13.85
CA GLN A 66 2.83 19.16 14.59
C GLN A 66 3.33 19.16 16.03
N GLN A 67 3.24 18.00 16.73
CA GLN A 67 3.70 17.88 18.12
C GLN A 67 5.22 18.00 18.27
N GLU A 68 5.97 17.44 17.32
CA GLU A 68 7.43 17.43 17.34
C GLU A 68 8.05 18.62 16.59
N ALA A 69 7.23 19.47 15.95
CA ALA A 69 7.66 20.56 15.06
C ALA A 69 8.67 20.09 14.00
N ARG A 70 8.47 18.87 13.46
CA ARG A 70 9.36 18.24 12.48
C ARG A 70 8.77 18.29 11.08
N PRO A 71 9.56 18.54 10.03
CA PRO A 71 9.11 18.45 8.66
C PRO A 71 8.68 17.02 8.32
N ILE A 72 7.85 16.91 7.30
CA ILE A 72 7.26 15.66 6.84
C ILE A 72 7.91 15.26 5.53
N LEU A 73 8.26 13.98 5.40
CA LEU A 73 8.45 13.29 4.13
C LEU A 73 7.27 12.36 3.90
N LEU A 74 6.39 12.74 2.98
CA LEU A 74 5.26 11.95 2.54
C LEU A 74 5.65 11.17 1.29
N TYR A 75 5.60 9.84 1.36
CA TYR A 75 5.91 8.93 0.26
C TYR A 75 4.63 8.29 -0.28
N PHE A 76 4.28 8.62 -1.51
CA PHE A 76 3.24 7.93 -2.26
C PHE A 76 3.82 6.73 -3.00
N GLY A 77 3.40 5.55 -2.59
CA GLY A 77 3.60 4.30 -3.31
C GLY A 77 2.27 3.72 -3.77
N ARG A 78 2.31 2.53 -4.34
CA ARG A 78 1.13 1.71 -4.65
C ARG A 78 1.51 0.25 -4.79
N TYR A 79 0.53 -0.65 -4.72
CA TYR A 79 0.77 -2.06 -4.98
C TYR A 79 1.32 -2.29 -6.40
N GLY A 80 2.28 -3.21 -6.53
CA GLY A 80 2.87 -3.57 -7.83
C GLY A 80 3.72 -2.46 -8.49
N CYS A 81 4.16 -1.46 -7.73
CA CYS A 81 4.99 -0.37 -8.23
C CYS A 81 6.47 -0.80 -8.34
N ALA A 82 6.90 -1.23 -9.53
CA ALA A 82 8.29 -1.64 -9.77
C ALA A 82 9.32 -0.53 -9.48
N TRP A 83 8.98 0.72 -9.74
CA TRP A 83 9.85 1.86 -9.43
C TRP A 83 9.92 2.17 -7.93
N CYS A 84 8.84 1.89 -7.17
CA CYS A 84 8.87 1.97 -5.71
C CYS A 84 9.81 0.90 -5.14
N ASP A 85 9.70 -0.34 -5.63
CA ASP A 85 10.64 -1.42 -5.26
C ASP A 85 12.08 -1.07 -5.63
N HIS A 86 12.27 -0.46 -6.79
CA HIS A 86 13.62 -0.08 -7.23
C HIS A 86 14.23 0.99 -6.30
N VAL A 87 13.50 2.06 -5.98
CA VAL A 87 14.00 3.11 -5.09
C VAL A 87 14.19 2.57 -3.66
N ASN A 88 13.32 1.68 -3.20
CA ASN A 88 13.45 1.05 -1.88
C ASN A 88 14.73 0.23 -1.78
N ARG A 89 15.06 -0.56 -2.81
CA ARG A 89 16.28 -1.38 -2.82
C ARG A 89 17.55 -0.60 -3.11
N LYS A 90 17.51 0.46 -3.92
CA LYS A 90 18.73 1.17 -4.36
C LYS A 90 19.04 2.40 -3.54
N THR A 91 18.03 3.10 -3.04
CA THR A 91 18.20 4.38 -2.37
C THR A 91 17.89 4.27 -0.87
N PHE A 92 16.72 3.75 -0.52
CA PHE A 92 16.33 3.60 0.89
C PHE A 92 17.08 2.48 1.61
N SER A 93 17.89 1.68 0.94
CA SER A 93 18.83 0.74 1.57
C SER A 93 20.08 1.42 2.15
N ASP A 94 20.35 2.69 1.82
CA ASP A 94 21.50 3.44 2.36
C ASP A 94 21.28 3.74 3.85
N PRO A 95 22.21 3.30 4.74
CA PRO A 95 22.06 3.48 6.18
C PRO A 95 22.17 4.94 6.61
N GLY A 96 22.96 5.74 5.91
CA GLY A 96 23.13 7.17 6.21
C GLY A 96 21.86 7.95 5.85
N LEU A 97 21.19 7.61 4.73
CA LEU A 97 19.90 8.20 4.37
C LEU A 97 18.81 7.77 5.35
N LYS A 98 18.83 6.50 5.78
CA LYS A 98 17.90 6.01 6.77
C LYS A 98 18.00 6.79 8.08
N GLN A 99 19.22 6.97 8.59
CA GLN A 99 19.45 7.77 9.80
C GLN A 99 19.00 9.21 9.59
N LEU A 100 19.41 9.84 8.49
CA LEU A 100 19.05 11.21 8.15
C LEU A 100 17.54 11.44 8.22
N PHE A 101 16.76 10.58 7.56
CA PHE A 101 15.32 10.74 7.51
C PHE A 101 14.63 10.37 8.82
N SER A 102 15.07 9.31 9.49
CA SER A 102 14.48 8.89 10.78
C SER A 102 14.68 9.95 11.86
N ASP A 103 15.84 10.62 11.88
CA ASP A 103 16.17 11.61 12.89
C ASP A 103 15.50 12.96 12.64
N ASN A 104 15.30 13.34 11.36
CA ASN A 104 14.93 14.70 11.02
C ASN A 104 13.52 14.88 10.47
N TYR A 105 12.84 13.81 10.08
CA TYR A 105 11.51 13.88 9.47
C TYR A 105 10.50 13.00 10.20
N VAL A 106 9.24 13.37 10.12
CA VAL A 106 8.15 12.42 10.28
C VAL A 106 7.88 11.79 8.93
N LEU A 107 8.01 10.46 8.87
CA LEU A 107 7.87 9.69 7.64
C LEU A 107 6.45 9.17 7.52
N ILE A 108 5.75 9.57 6.47
CA ILE A 108 4.37 9.16 6.21
C ILE A 108 4.32 8.37 4.90
N TYR A 109 3.71 7.19 4.94
CA TYR A 109 3.45 6.40 3.75
C TYR A 109 1.98 6.42 3.39
N VAL A 110 1.68 6.64 2.11
CA VAL A 110 0.32 6.70 1.56
C VAL A 110 0.26 5.83 0.31
N ASP A 111 -0.71 4.94 0.26
CA ASP A 111 -1.03 4.20 -0.96
C ASP A 111 -1.90 5.07 -1.88
N ALA A 112 -1.33 5.45 -3.03
CA ALA A 112 -1.98 6.34 -3.99
C ALA A 112 -3.26 5.78 -4.64
N GLU A 113 -3.54 4.48 -4.45
CA GLU A 113 -4.74 3.81 -4.97
C GLU A 113 -5.71 3.37 -3.85
N SER A 114 -5.35 3.61 -2.58
CA SER A 114 -6.15 3.20 -1.43
C SER A 114 -7.40 4.05 -1.23
N GLY A 115 -8.53 3.37 -0.97
CA GLY A 115 -9.77 4.00 -0.52
C GLY A 115 -9.81 4.34 0.97
N ARG A 116 -8.73 4.09 1.74
CA ARG A 116 -8.67 4.36 3.18
C ARG A 116 -8.92 5.85 3.45
N ARG A 117 -9.87 6.13 4.34
CA ARG A 117 -10.23 7.52 4.70
C ARG A 117 -9.22 8.12 5.66
N ILE A 118 -8.82 9.33 5.36
CA ILE A 118 -7.89 10.16 6.15
C ILE A 118 -8.52 11.52 6.44
N ARG A 119 -7.95 12.22 7.42
CA ARG A 119 -8.38 13.57 7.80
C ARG A 119 -7.25 14.57 7.60
N LEU A 120 -7.50 15.60 6.81
CA LEU A 120 -6.57 16.72 6.65
C LEU A 120 -6.58 17.63 7.89
N PRO A 121 -5.51 18.46 8.09
CA PRO A 121 -5.49 19.47 9.16
C PRO A 121 -6.66 20.46 9.10
N SER A 122 -7.21 20.70 7.91
CA SER A 122 -8.43 21.52 7.73
C SER A 122 -9.71 20.90 8.31
N GLY A 123 -9.67 19.60 8.71
CA GLY A 123 -10.83 18.83 9.11
C GLY A 123 -11.52 18.10 7.96
N GLU A 124 -11.16 18.39 6.70
CA GLU A 124 -11.68 17.69 5.52
C GLU A 124 -11.33 16.20 5.56
N ARG A 125 -12.24 15.35 5.10
CA ARG A 125 -12.06 13.90 5.00
C ARG A 125 -12.07 13.47 3.54
N LEU A 126 -11.02 12.78 3.13
CA LEU A 126 -10.87 12.24 1.78
C LEU A 126 -10.17 10.87 1.85
N SER A 127 -10.08 10.17 0.73
CA SER A 127 -9.30 8.94 0.67
C SER A 127 -7.81 9.24 0.42
N GLU A 128 -6.95 8.25 0.68
CA GLU A 128 -5.53 8.32 0.33
C GLU A 128 -5.32 8.53 -1.18
N GLY A 129 -6.10 7.83 -2.01
CA GLY A 129 -6.07 8.04 -3.46
C GLY A 129 -6.50 9.45 -3.88
N GLU A 130 -7.53 10.03 -3.24
CA GLU A 130 -7.94 11.41 -3.48
C GLU A 130 -6.85 12.41 -3.06
N LEU A 131 -6.15 12.15 -1.94
CA LEU A 131 -4.97 12.94 -1.56
C LEU A 131 -3.86 12.81 -2.59
N GLY A 132 -3.60 11.59 -3.08
CA GLY A 132 -2.63 11.33 -4.15
C GLY A 132 -2.94 12.13 -5.40
N ALA A 133 -4.18 12.09 -5.89
CA ALA A 133 -4.63 12.86 -7.05
C ALA A 133 -4.46 14.37 -6.83
N ARG A 134 -4.83 14.89 -5.65
CA ARG A 134 -4.70 16.32 -5.29
C ARG A 134 -3.25 16.78 -5.27
N LEU A 135 -2.32 15.92 -4.85
CA LEU A 135 -0.89 16.23 -4.80
C LEU A 135 -0.14 15.89 -6.10
N GLY A 136 -0.82 15.25 -7.05
CA GLY A 136 -0.27 14.90 -8.37
C GLY A 136 0.45 13.56 -8.40
N ALA A 137 0.09 12.62 -7.51
CA ALA A 137 0.62 11.25 -7.49
C ALA A 137 -0.04 10.37 -8.58
N PHE A 138 -0.11 10.85 -9.82
CA PHE A 138 -0.60 10.10 -10.98
C PHE A 138 0.35 8.96 -11.39
N ALA A 139 1.61 9.05 -10.98
CA ALA A 139 2.62 8.01 -11.08
C ALA A 139 3.39 7.92 -9.77
N THR A 140 3.79 6.69 -9.41
CA THR A 140 4.55 6.40 -8.19
C THR A 140 5.94 5.85 -8.52
N PRO A 141 6.94 6.11 -7.68
CA PRO A 141 6.87 6.86 -6.42
C PRO A 141 6.72 8.38 -6.62
N LEU A 142 6.01 9.04 -5.69
CA LEU A 142 6.07 10.49 -5.53
C LEU A 142 6.48 10.80 -4.09
N PHE A 143 7.45 11.67 -3.92
CA PHE A 143 7.88 12.15 -2.61
C PHE A 143 7.45 13.61 -2.44
N VAL A 144 6.79 13.91 -1.31
CA VAL A 144 6.34 15.26 -1.00
C VAL A 144 6.94 15.69 0.33
N PHE A 145 7.76 16.73 0.27
CA PHE A 145 8.28 17.37 1.46
C PHE A 145 7.31 18.45 1.91
N MET A 146 7.03 18.47 3.22
CA MET A 146 6.09 19.42 3.82
C MET A 146 6.64 20.00 5.11
N THR A 147 6.14 21.17 5.50
CA THR A 147 6.38 21.69 6.86
C THR A 147 5.64 20.84 7.90
N ALA A 148 5.92 21.07 9.17
CA ALA A 148 5.22 20.39 10.28
C ALA A 148 3.69 20.63 10.26
N GLU A 149 3.25 21.77 9.72
CA GLU A 149 1.83 22.15 9.58
C GLU A 149 1.16 21.54 8.33
N GLY A 150 1.94 20.82 7.49
CA GLY A 150 1.45 20.19 6.28
C GLY A 150 1.45 21.07 5.03
N LYS A 151 2.15 22.22 5.04
CA LYS A 151 2.37 23.03 3.83
C LYS A 151 3.38 22.33 2.92
N VAL A 152 3.01 22.12 1.66
CA VAL A 152 3.90 21.54 0.65
C VAL A 152 5.09 22.47 0.38
N VAL A 153 6.29 21.92 0.48
CA VAL A 153 7.59 22.59 0.22
C VAL A 153 8.15 22.15 -1.13
N ALA A 154 8.15 20.84 -1.39
CA ALA A 154 8.63 20.30 -2.66
C ALA A 154 7.89 19.01 -3.01
N LYS A 155 7.74 18.75 -4.31
CA LYS A 155 7.23 17.49 -4.87
C LYS A 155 8.25 16.95 -5.85
N VAL A 156 8.71 15.72 -5.65
CA VAL A 156 9.75 15.09 -6.45
C VAL A 156 9.29 13.71 -6.93
N PRO A 157 8.83 13.61 -8.18
CA PRO A 157 8.33 12.36 -8.75
C PRO A 157 9.44 11.44 -9.21
N GLY A 158 9.14 10.14 -9.23
CA GLY A 158 9.99 9.10 -9.81
C GLY A 158 11.21 8.72 -8.96
N PHE A 159 12.06 7.88 -9.53
CA PHE A 159 13.28 7.42 -8.88
C PHE A 159 14.20 8.59 -8.50
N LYS A 160 14.76 8.53 -7.30
CA LYS A 160 15.75 9.46 -6.77
C LYS A 160 16.93 8.71 -6.18
N THR A 161 18.11 9.25 -6.34
CA THR A 161 19.35 8.73 -5.74
C THR A 161 19.49 9.18 -4.28
N VAL A 162 20.43 8.60 -3.56
CA VAL A 162 20.80 9.04 -2.20
C VAL A 162 21.22 10.52 -2.19
N GLU A 163 22.00 10.93 -3.19
CA GLU A 163 22.48 12.31 -3.30
C GLU A 163 21.36 13.29 -3.58
N ASP A 164 20.40 12.93 -4.46
CA ASP A 164 19.21 13.75 -4.68
C ASP A 164 18.45 14.00 -3.36
N PHE A 165 18.25 12.95 -2.55
CA PHE A 165 17.56 13.10 -1.28
C PHE A 165 18.34 13.93 -0.25
N ARG A 166 19.66 13.87 -0.25
CA ARG A 166 20.50 14.75 0.58
C ARG A 166 20.37 16.22 0.14
N ASP A 167 20.24 16.45 -1.15
CA ASP A 167 19.99 17.79 -1.68
C ASP A 167 18.64 18.33 -1.27
N TYR A 168 17.60 17.50 -1.37
CA TYR A 168 16.26 17.88 -0.92
C TYR A 168 16.22 18.15 0.59
N ASP A 169 16.96 17.34 1.38
CA ASP A 169 17.11 17.59 2.81
C ASP A 169 17.76 18.96 3.08
N ARG A 170 18.85 19.28 2.39
CA ARG A 170 19.49 20.60 2.52
C ARG A 170 18.54 21.73 2.15
N TYR A 171 17.78 21.57 1.08
CA TYR A 171 16.79 22.55 0.66
C TYR A 171 15.69 22.77 1.70
N VAL A 172 15.15 21.71 2.24
CA VAL A 172 14.02 21.74 3.19
C VAL A 172 14.48 22.22 4.57
N ARG A 173 15.43 21.54 5.20
CA ARG A 173 15.88 21.87 6.56
C ARG A 173 16.74 23.13 6.62
N GLY A 174 17.40 23.47 5.53
CA GLY A 174 18.08 24.77 5.41
C GLY A 174 17.14 25.96 5.20
N GLY A 175 15.82 25.72 5.06
CA GLY A 175 14.84 26.78 4.87
C GLY A 175 14.94 27.48 3.51
N HIS A 176 15.69 26.92 2.54
CA HIS A 176 15.91 27.54 1.24
C HIS A 176 14.62 27.76 0.45
N TYR A 177 13.60 26.92 0.68
CA TYR A 177 12.28 27.03 0.06
C TYR A 177 11.55 28.36 0.35
N GLN A 178 12.01 29.10 1.34
CA GLN A 178 11.46 30.43 1.65
C GLN A 178 11.96 31.52 0.70
N LYS A 179 13.05 31.26 -0.03
CA LYS A 179 13.77 32.26 -0.84
C LYS A 179 13.86 31.88 -2.32
N GLN A 180 13.82 30.60 -2.65
CA GLN A 180 14.01 30.11 -4.02
C GLN A 180 13.27 28.76 -4.22
N THR A 181 12.99 28.44 -5.47
CA THR A 181 12.42 27.14 -5.85
C THR A 181 13.46 26.03 -5.73
N LEU A 182 13.00 24.79 -5.63
CA LEU A 182 13.90 23.62 -5.63
C LEU A 182 14.79 23.58 -6.89
N LEU A 183 14.24 23.92 -8.06
CA LEU A 183 14.98 23.91 -9.32
C LEU A 183 16.12 24.92 -9.32
N GLU A 184 15.85 26.15 -8.86
CA GLU A 184 16.88 27.20 -8.71
C GLU A 184 17.97 26.78 -7.72
N PHE A 185 17.57 26.18 -6.57
CA PHE A 185 18.52 25.68 -5.58
C PHE A 185 19.43 24.60 -6.15
N LEU A 186 18.88 23.65 -6.89
CA LEU A 186 19.64 22.57 -7.52
C LEU A 186 20.55 23.06 -8.67
N GLY A 187 20.10 24.08 -9.42
CA GLY A 187 20.87 24.67 -10.51
C GLY A 187 22.05 25.55 -10.04
N ASN A 188 22.02 26.04 -8.80
CA ASN A 188 23.06 26.86 -8.20
C ASN A 188 24.05 26.05 -7.33
N LYS A 189 24.09 24.72 -7.50
CA LYS A 189 25.11 23.92 -6.83
C LYS A 189 26.51 24.26 -7.37
N PRO A 190 27.51 24.45 -6.47
CA PRO A 190 28.89 24.62 -6.87
C PRO A 190 29.47 23.35 -7.49
#